data_2b4c4697ea9205346d30ba211ec35f7d
#
_entry.id   2b4c4697ea9205346d30ba211ec35f7d
#
_cell.length_a   1.000
_cell.length_b   1.000
_cell.length_c   1.000
_cell.angle_alpha   90.00
_cell.angle_beta   90.00
_cell.angle_gamma   90.00
#
_symmetry.space_group_name_H-M   'P 1'
#
loop_
_entity.id
_entity.type
_entity.pdbx_description
1 polymer ?
#
loop_
_entity_poly.entity_id
_entity_poly.type
_entity_poly.pdbx_seq_one_letter_code
_entity_poly.pdbx_strand_id
1 'polypeptide(L)'
;MPDLDFSLKHLQESGAQASPLQVDGCNSIWLLDDDASLLRALGRLVKAAGFSVEKFNHPIAFLSRLKQAICQVAVIDVWMPVMNGLEVQACLIENSPATRIIFMTGRDDPLVRQTALDAGAFGFLAKPFEDEALVQLIHKAVAG
;
A
#
# COMPACT_ATOMS: atom_id res chain seq x y z
N MET A 1 -5.69 22.42 9.52
CA MET A 1 -6.10 22.20 9.11
C MET A 1 -6.10 21.93 8.46
N PRO A 2 -5.55 21.82 9.05
CA PRO A 2 -5.73 21.50 8.61
C PRO A 2 -5.53 21.33 8.28
N ASP A 3 -5.27 21.57 8.72
CA ASP A 3 -5.46 21.31 8.46
C ASP A 3 -5.12 21.09 8.44
N LEU A 4 -4.70 21.05 9.00
CA LEU A 4 -4.93 20.75 9.06
C LEU A 4 -4.67 20.72 9.16
N ASP A 5 -4.45 20.72 9.72
CA ASP A 5 -4.69 20.56 9.80
C ASP A 5 -4.93 20.24 9.90
N PHE A 6 -5.01 20.04 10.65
CA PHE A 6 -5.62 19.56 10.75
C PHE A 6 -5.37 19.32 11.02
N SER A 7 -5.18 19.42 11.51
CA SER A 7 -5.35 19.10 11.80
C SER A 7 -5.10 18.89 12.35
N LEU A 8 -4.80 18.87 12.95
CA LEU A 8 -4.96 18.63 13.48
C LEU A 8 -5.29 18.88 14.05
N LYS A 9 -5.35 18.82 14.61
CA LYS A 9 -5.99 18.92 15.05
C LYS A 9 -6.70 18.59 15.19
N HIS A 10 -6.96 18.41 15.76
CA HIS A 10 -7.86 17.91 15.83
C HIS A 10 -7.91 17.18 16.15
N LEU A 11 -7.74 17.06 16.66
CA LEU A 11 -7.91 16.44 16.88
C LEU A 11 -7.56 16.22 17.51
N GLN A 12 -7.32 16.24 18.25
CA GLN A 12 -7.33 16.07 18.64
C GLN A 12 -7.61 15.92 19.02
N GLU A 13 -7.63 15.82 19.78
CA GLU A 13 -8.10 15.56 19.95
C GLU A 13 -8.32 14.85 20.11
N SER A 14 -8.40 14.62 20.78
CA SER A 14 -8.67 13.85 20.77
C SER A 14 -8.50 13.04 20.84
N GLY A 15 -8.31 12.84 21.41
CA GLY A 15 -8.11 12.14 21.29
C GLY A 15 -7.66 11.39 21.11
N ALA A 16 -7.58 11.37 21.76
CA ALA A 16 -7.29 10.81 21.40
C ALA A 16 -6.92 10.37 20.90
N GLN A 17 -6.62 10.29 21.01
CA GLN A 17 -6.38 10.05 20.31
C GLN A 17 -6.00 10.08 19.52
N ALA A 18 -5.72 10.20 19.68
CA ALA A 18 -5.39 10.38 18.79
C ALA A 18 -4.76 10.42 18.11
N SER A 19 -4.47 10.06 18.20
CA SER A 19 -3.49 10.14 17.44
C SER A 19 -3.68 9.94 16.12
N PRO A 20 -3.42 10.53 15.54
CA PRO A 20 -3.56 10.75 14.26
C PRO A 20 -3.16 9.64 13.43
N LEU A 21 -2.38 9.79 12.51
CA LEU A 21 -2.06 8.83 11.57
C LEU A 21 -1.40 7.67 12.20
N GLN A 22 -2.15 6.76 12.72
CA GLN A 22 -1.60 5.68 13.34
C GLN A 22 -1.65 4.49 12.50
N VAL A 23 -0.66 3.71 12.58
CA VAL A 23 -0.64 2.45 11.99
C VAL A 23 -1.31 1.59 12.97
N ASP A 24 -2.48 1.53 12.94
CA ASP A 24 -3.34 0.76 13.68
C ASP A 24 -2.79 -0.46 14.25
N GLY A 25 -2.03 -0.35 15.23
CA GLY A 25 -1.51 -1.47 15.87
C GLY A 25 -0.57 -2.21 15.03
N CYS A 26 -0.37 -1.83 13.85
CA CYS A 26 0.56 -2.44 13.00
C CYS A 26 -0.07 -3.39 12.05
N ASN A 27 0.65 -3.90 11.15
CA ASN A 27 0.20 -4.89 10.19
C ASN A 27 -0.95 -4.42 9.31
N SER A 28 -0.97 -3.15 8.98
CA SER A 28 -1.97 -2.64 8.03
C SER A 28 -1.42 -2.74 6.62
N ILE A 29 -2.15 -3.47 5.79
CA ILE A 29 -1.76 -3.74 4.41
C ILE A 29 -2.80 -3.11 3.49
N TRP A 30 -2.34 -2.28 2.57
CA TRP A 30 -3.23 -1.69 1.58
C TRP A 30 -2.94 -2.34 0.22
N LEU A 31 -4.00 -2.72 -0.48
CA LEU A 31 -3.90 -3.36 -1.78
C LEU A 31 -4.47 -2.43 -2.84
N LEU A 32 -3.73 -2.25 -3.93
CA LEU A 32 -4.16 -1.39 -5.03
C LEU A 32 -4.03 -2.14 -6.35
N ASP A 33 -5.16 -2.39 -7.01
CA ASP A 33 -5.21 -3.08 -8.29
C ASP A 33 -6.54 -2.74 -8.94
N ASP A 34 -6.56 -2.47 -10.23
CA ASP A 34 -7.81 -2.13 -10.90
C ASP A 34 -8.70 -3.36 -11.17
N ASP A 35 -8.20 -4.57 -10.91
CA ASP A 35 -8.98 -5.80 -11.03
C ASP A 35 -9.71 -6.07 -9.71
N ALA A 36 -11.01 -5.77 -9.67
CA ALA A 36 -11.79 -5.93 -8.45
C ALA A 36 -11.88 -7.38 -7.98
N SER A 37 -11.90 -8.34 -8.91
CA SER A 37 -11.93 -9.76 -8.53
C SER A 37 -10.66 -10.18 -7.83
N LEU A 38 -9.53 -9.75 -8.36
CA LEU A 38 -8.24 -10.05 -7.76
C LEU A 38 -8.15 -9.40 -6.37
N LEU A 39 -8.61 -8.17 -6.24
CA LEU A 39 -8.60 -7.48 -4.95
C LEU A 39 -9.39 -8.24 -3.89
N ARG A 40 -10.57 -8.77 -4.27
CA ARG A 40 -11.36 -9.54 -3.32
C ARG A 40 -10.62 -10.79 -2.86
N ALA A 41 -10.00 -11.50 -3.80
CA ALA A 41 -9.26 -12.71 -3.48
C ALA A 41 -8.05 -12.40 -2.61
N LEU A 42 -7.29 -11.39 -2.98
CA LEU A 42 -6.10 -11.00 -2.20
C LEU A 42 -6.49 -10.48 -0.82
N GLY A 43 -7.57 -9.73 -0.74
CA GLY A 43 -8.05 -9.23 0.54
C GLY A 43 -8.37 -10.34 1.51
N ARG A 44 -9.05 -11.39 1.04
CA ARG A 44 -9.34 -12.56 1.86
C ARG A 44 -8.08 -13.28 2.31
N LEU A 45 -7.16 -13.44 1.37
CA LEU A 45 -5.90 -14.12 1.63
C LEU A 45 -5.09 -13.41 2.70
N VAL A 46 -4.93 -12.11 2.56
CA VAL A 46 -4.11 -11.30 3.46
C VAL A 46 -4.77 -11.22 4.83
N LYS A 47 -6.09 -11.06 4.86
CA LYS A 47 -6.82 -11.03 6.12
C LYS A 47 -6.73 -12.36 6.85
N ALA A 48 -6.83 -13.47 6.12
CA ALA A 48 -6.70 -14.79 6.72
C ALA A 48 -5.30 -15.03 7.30
N ALA A 49 -4.31 -14.32 6.79
CA ALA A 49 -2.95 -14.41 7.31
C ALA A 49 -2.74 -13.54 8.56
N GLY A 50 -3.77 -12.85 9.02
CA GLY A 50 -3.72 -12.11 10.28
C GLY A 50 -3.49 -10.61 10.15
N PHE A 51 -3.57 -10.06 8.95
CA PHE A 51 -3.33 -8.63 8.74
C PHE A 51 -4.62 -7.84 8.61
N SER A 52 -4.53 -6.54 8.90
CA SER A 52 -5.61 -5.60 8.57
C SER A 52 -5.46 -5.21 7.12
N VAL A 53 -6.55 -5.15 6.38
CA VAL A 53 -6.51 -4.95 4.93
C VAL A 53 -7.44 -3.82 4.51
N GLU A 54 -6.95 -2.93 3.65
CA GLU A 54 -7.81 -2.02 2.90
C GLU A 54 -7.55 -2.24 1.42
N LYS A 55 -8.60 -2.15 0.62
CA LYS A 55 -8.53 -2.43 -0.81
C LYS A 55 -8.93 -1.20 -1.61
N PHE A 56 -8.18 -0.96 -2.67
CA PHE A 56 -8.43 0.18 -3.55
C PHE A 56 -8.37 -0.30 -5.00
N ASN A 57 -9.38 0.02 -5.78
CA ASN A 57 -9.36 -0.33 -7.20
C ASN A 57 -9.05 0.88 -8.08
N HIS A 58 -8.62 1.97 -7.48
CA HIS A 58 -8.29 3.19 -8.22
C HIS A 58 -7.17 3.94 -7.49
N PRO A 59 -6.14 4.38 -8.21
CA PRO A 59 -5.01 5.04 -7.55
C PRO A 59 -5.37 6.34 -6.84
N ILE A 60 -6.34 7.08 -7.34
CA ILE A 60 -6.73 8.33 -6.69
C ILE A 60 -7.37 8.08 -5.33
N ALA A 61 -8.19 7.04 -5.22
CA ALA A 61 -8.78 6.66 -3.93
C ALA A 61 -7.70 6.27 -2.93
N PHE A 62 -6.69 5.53 -3.40
CA PHE A 62 -5.55 5.13 -2.57
C PHE A 62 -4.81 6.38 -2.05
N LEU A 63 -4.49 7.29 -2.95
CA LEU A 63 -3.74 8.49 -2.57
C LEU A 63 -4.55 9.41 -1.66
N SER A 64 -5.86 9.47 -1.86
CA SER A 64 -6.73 10.26 -0.98
C SER A 64 -6.72 9.70 0.43
N ARG A 65 -6.69 8.38 0.55
CA ARG A 65 -6.66 7.74 1.86
C ARG A 65 -5.38 8.07 2.63
N LEU A 66 -4.27 8.29 1.91
CA LEU A 66 -3.00 8.67 2.54
C LEU A 66 -3.07 9.99 3.29
N LYS A 67 -4.05 10.81 3.01
CA LYS A 67 -4.24 12.06 3.75
C LYS A 67 -4.83 11.83 5.13
N GLN A 68 -5.34 10.63 5.38
CA GLN A 68 -6.02 10.31 6.63
C GLN A 68 -5.30 9.26 7.46
N ALA A 69 -4.51 8.41 6.81
CA ALA A 69 -3.83 7.31 7.48
C ALA A 69 -2.65 6.87 6.66
N ILE A 70 -1.80 6.05 7.24
CA ILE A 70 -0.70 5.43 6.51
C ILE A 70 -0.78 3.92 6.70
N CYS A 71 -0.21 3.19 5.76
CA CYS A 71 -0.15 1.74 5.85
C CYS A 71 1.29 1.31 6.07
N GLN A 72 1.44 0.12 6.61
CA GLN A 72 2.75 -0.45 6.82
C GLN A 72 3.32 -1.02 5.53
N VAL A 73 2.48 -1.70 4.75
CA VAL A 73 2.87 -2.29 3.48
C VAL A 73 1.81 -1.97 2.43
N ALA A 74 2.24 -1.56 1.25
CA ALA A 74 1.36 -1.33 0.11
C ALA A 74 1.69 -2.33 -0.97
N VAL A 75 0.69 -3.09 -1.43
CA VAL A 75 0.84 -4.06 -2.53
C VAL A 75 0.15 -3.45 -3.73
N ILE A 76 0.91 -3.11 -4.75
CA ILE A 76 0.47 -2.24 -5.84
C ILE A 76 0.69 -2.86 -7.20
N ASP A 77 -0.37 -2.88 -8.01
CA ASP A 77 -0.26 -3.29 -9.41
C ASP A 77 0.48 -2.21 -10.20
N VAL A 78 1.42 -2.62 -11.04
CA VAL A 78 2.20 -1.67 -11.84
C VAL A 78 1.37 -1.04 -12.93
N TRP A 79 0.58 -1.86 -13.64
CA TRP A 79 -0.12 -1.39 -14.85
C TRP A 79 -1.59 -1.15 -14.57
N MET A 80 -1.95 0.11 -14.42
CA MET A 80 -3.33 0.54 -14.18
C MET A 80 -3.66 1.71 -15.08
N PRO A 81 -4.93 1.90 -15.45
CA PRO A 81 -5.34 3.12 -16.14
C PRO A 81 -5.12 4.34 -15.26
N VAL A 82 -5.04 5.50 -15.87
CA VAL A 82 -4.93 6.79 -15.19
C VAL A 82 -3.55 7.05 -14.62
N MET A 83 -3.07 6.18 -13.74
CA MET A 83 -1.80 6.38 -13.07
C MET A 83 -1.19 5.00 -12.81
N ASN A 84 0.05 4.78 -13.21
CA ASN A 84 0.67 3.49 -13.00
C ASN A 84 1.30 3.38 -11.60
N GLY A 85 1.72 2.17 -11.25
CA GLY A 85 2.25 1.91 -9.91
C GLY A 85 3.52 2.68 -9.60
N LEU A 86 4.36 2.98 -10.59
CA LEU A 86 5.58 3.75 -10.35
C LEU A 86 5.26 5.18 -9.95
N GLU A 87 4.19 5.73 -10.51
CA GLU A 87 3.75 7.07 -10.13
C GLU A 87 3.18 7.10 -8.72
N VAL A 88 2.48 6.03 -8.34
CA VAL A 88 1.99 5.88 -6.96
C VAL A 88 3.17 5.75 -6.00
N GLN A 89 4.20 5.01 -6.40
CA GLN A 89 5.40 4.85 -5.59
C GLN A 89 6.05 6.21 -5.30
N ALA A 90 6.14 7.07 -6.31
CA ALA A 90 6.72 8.39 -6.13
C ALA A 90 5.96 9.20 -5.08
N CYS A 91 4.63 9.11 -5.09
CA CYS A 91 3.81 9.78 -4.10
C CYS A 91 4.00 9.18 -2.71
N LEU A 92 4.13 7.87 -2.61
CA LEU A 92 4.34 7.21 -1.32
C LEU A 92 5.69 7.58 -0.72
N ILE A 93 6.73 7.63 -1.54
CA ILE A 93 8.06 8.01 -1.06
C ILE A 93 8.01 9.39 -0.43
N GLU A 94 7.26 10.29 -1.03
CA GLU A 94 7.15 11.65 -0.56
C GLU A 94 6.30 11.78 0.70
N ASN A 95 5.21 11.03 0.77
CA ASN A 95 4.20 11.23 1.81
C ASN A 95 4.19 10.16 2.90
N SER A 96 4.78 9.02 2.65
CA SER A 96 4.80 7.92 3.61
C SER A 96 6.06 7.07 3.40
N PRO A 97 7.23 7.67 3.63
CA PRO A 97 8.50 6.99 3.29
C PRO A 97 8.75 5.70 4.05
N ALA A 98 8.06 5.48 5.16
CA ALA A 98 8.24 4.24 5.92
C ALA A 98 7.41 3.08 5.37
N THR A 99 6.46 3.34 4.49
CA THR A 99 5.64 2.29 3.89
C THR A 99 6.50 1.43 2.96
N ARG A 100 6.46 0.11 3.16
CA ARG A 100 7.15 -0.83 2.27
C ARG A 100 6.26 -1.13 1.09
N ILE A 101 6.84 -1.10 -0.10
CA ILE A 101 6.05 -1.30 -1.33
C ILE A 101 6.40 -2.62 -1.98
N ILE A 102 5.38 -3.42 -2.25
CA ILE A 102 5.48 -4.66 -3.01
C ILE A 102 4.71 -4.46 -4.30
N PHE A 103 5.36 -4.62 -5.43
CA PHE A 103 4.69 -4.50 -6.71
C PHE A 103 4.21 -5.83 -7.24
N MET A 104 3.10 -5.80 -7.95
CA MET A 104 2.58 -6.94 -8.71
C MET A 104 2.52 -6.53 -10.18
N THR A 105 2.81 -7.43 -11.08
CA THR A 105 2.69 -7.12 -12.49
C THR A 105 2.30 -8.35 -13.30
N GLY A 106 1.35 -8.15 -14.24
CA GLY A 106 1.00 -9.17 -15.21
C GLY A 106 1.86 -9.08 -16.47
N ARG A 107 2.70 -8.07 -16.55
CA ARG A 107 3.56 -7.86 -17.70
C ARG A 107 4.96 -7.53 -17.19
N ASP A 108 5.84 -8.52 -17.27
CA ASP A 108 7.20 -8.36 -16.77
C ASP A 108 8.01 -7.50 -17.73
N ASP A 109 8.55 -6.43 -17.18
CA ASP A 109 9.39 -5.50 -17.92
C ASP A 109 10.63 -5.25 -17.05
N PRO A 110 11.80 -5.74 -17.49
CA PRO A 110 13.00 -5.61 -16.65
C PRO A 110 13.36 -4.17 -16.30
N LEU A 111 13.11 -3.24 -17.22
CA LEU A 111 13.41 -1.83 -16.96
C LEU A 111 12.48 -1.28 -15.86
N VAL A 112 11.20 -1.60 -15.93
CA VAL A 112 10.24 -1.17 -14.93
C VAL A 112 10.58 -1.76 -13.58
N ARG A 113 10.92 -3.05 -13.56
CA ARG A 113 11.33 -3.72 -12.32
C ARG A 113 12.54 -3.04 -11.71
N GLN A 114 13.56 -2.77 -12.53
CA GLN A 114 14.77 -2.15 -12.04
C GLN A 114 14.50 -0.75 -11.51
N THR A 115 13.68 0.02 -12.21
CA THR A 115 13.30 1.37 -11.80
C THR A 115 12.59 1.33 -10.44
N ALA A 116 11.67 0.38 -10.26
CA ALA A 116 10.94 0.23 -9.00
C ALA A 116 11.88 -0.12 -7.85
N LEU A 117 12.79 -1.06 -8.09
CA LEU A 117 13.73 -1.50 -7.06
C LEU A 117 14.73 -0.40 -6.71
N ASP A 118 15.22 0.31 -7.72
CA ASP A 118 16.15 1.42 -7.50
C ASP A 118 15.51 2.53 -6.68
N ALA A 119 14.21 2.70 -6.82
CA ALA A 119 13.46 3.70 -6.05
C ALA A 119 13.07 3.18 -4.66
N GLY A 120 13.46 1.97 -4.30
CA GLY A 120 13.28 1.47 -2.94
C GLY A 120 12.15 0.47 -2.74
N ALA A 121 11.59 -0.09 -3.81
CA ALA A 121 10.55 -1.12 -3.65
C ALA A 121 11.11 -2.29 -2.86
N PHE A 122 10.31 -2.80 -1.93
CA PHE A 122 10.71 -3.91 -1.09
C PHE A 122 10.70 -5.23 -1.86
N GLY A 123 9.74 -5.39 -2.75
CA GLY A 123 9.62 -6.63 -3.51
C GLY A 123 8.83 -6.47 -4.78
N PHE A 124 8.84 -7.51 -5.59
CA PHE A 124 8.23 -7.50 -6.91
C PHE A 124 7.74 -8.91 -7.23
N LEU A 125 6.46 -9.06 -7.59
CA LEU A 125 5.88 -10.35 -7.92
C LEU A 125 5.26 -10.32 -9.31
N ALA A 126 5.57 -11.33 -10.12
CA ALA A 126 4.96 -11.49 -11.43
C ALA A 126 3.67 -12.29 -11.32
N LYS A 127 2.60 -11.81 -11.92
CA LYS A 127 1.32 -12.53 -11.95
C LYS A 127 1.35 -13.60 -13.05
N PRO A 128 0.77 -14.76 -12.82
CA PRO A 128 0.17 -15.23 -11.59
C PRO A 128 1.24 -15.66 -10.60
N PHE A 129 1.02 -15.43 -9.33
CA PHE A 129 1.95 -15.86 -8.30
C PHE A 129 1.23 -16.75 -7.29
N GLU A 130 2.00 -17.51 -6.53
CA GLU A 130 1.45 -18.38 -5.50
C GLU A 130 0.99 -17.51 -4.32
N ASP A 131 -0.13 -17.88 -3.70
CA ASP A 131 -0.63 -17.17 -2.53
C ASP A 131 0.44 -17.06 -1.46
N GLU A 132 1.16 -18.15 -1.24
CA GLU A 132 2.21 -18.22 -0.25
C GLU A 132 3.32 -17.21 -0.52
N ALA A 133 3.66 -16.99 -1.79
CA ALA A 133 4.72 -16.06 -2.15
C ALA A 133 4.37 -14.65 -1.70
N LEU A 134 3.13 -14.23 -1.90
CA LEU A 134 2.69 -12.91 -1.45
C LEU A 134 2.70 -12.80 0.06
N VAL A 135 2.11 -13.79 0.73
CA VAL A 135 2.01 -13.78 2.20
C VAL A 135 3.39 -13.73 2.84
N GLN A 136 4.33 -14.53 2.35
CA GLN A 136 5.68 -14.54 2.88
C GLN A 136 6.38 -13.20 2.67
N LEU A 137 6.18 -12.59 1.51
CA LEU A 137 6.80 -11.32 1.21
C LEU A 137 6.23 -10.22 2.12
N ILE A 138 4.93 -10.26 2.38
CA ILE A 138 4.31 -9.31 3.31
C ILE A 138 4.88 -9.51 4.71
N HIS A 139 5.02 -10.75 5.17
CA HIS A 139 5.60 -11.01 6.49
C HIS A 139 7.01 -10.43 6.59
N LYS A 140 7.81 -10.60 5.56
CA LYS A 140 9.17 -10.04 5.56
C LYS A 140 9.15 -8.52 5.57
N ALA A 141 8.23 -7.92 4.84
CA ALA A 141 8.14 -6.46 4.78
C ALA A 141 7.70 -5.89 6.12
N VAL A 142 6.80 -6.58 6.82
CA VAL A 142 6.33 -6.15 8.13
C VAL A 142 7.44 -6.30 9.17
N ALA A 143 8.22 -7.36 9.10
CA ALA A 143 9.29 -7.63 10.07
C ALA A 143 10.49 -6.72 9.88
N GLY A 144 10.70 -6.30 8.67
CA GLY A 144 11.85 -5.45 8.36
C GLY A 144 11.60 -4.03 8.68
#